data_2cf672ce4de23612cce4cba966bae7ef
#
_entry.id   2cf672ce4de23612cce4cba966bae7ef
#
_cell.length_a   1.000
_cell.length_b   1.000
_cell.length_c   1.000
_cell.angle_alpha   90.00
_cell.angle_beta   90.00
_cell.angle_gamma   90.00
#
_symmetry.space_group_name_H-M   'P 1'
#
loop_
_entity.id
_entity.type
_entity.pdbx_description
1 polymer ?
#
loop_
_entity_poly.entity_id
_entity_poly.type
_entity_poly.pdbx_seq_one_letter_code
_entity_poly.pdbx_strand_id
1 'polypeptide(L)'
;MSEPSVEWLDVAAARERLEAGALLAIDLRGPPDYAGGRIPGSVSLPGRAIESRWKKVPTGRTLLFVDDDGSRVEAVCALARAQGLVVAALRGGFEAWFDAGYPVETMSDGLPPLEDA
;
A
#
# COMPACT_ATOMS: atom_id res chain seq x y z
N MET A 1 -14.17 -2.25 -26.37
CA MET A 1 -14.11 -2.92 -25.11
C MET A 1 -13.46 -2.06 -24.06
N SER A 2 -14.09 -1.88 -22.94
CA SER A 2 -13.52 -1.01 -21.93
C SER A 2 -12.45 -1.75 -21.16
N GLU A 3 -11.55 -1.00 -20.56
CA GLU A 3 -10.56 -1.58 -19.72
C GLU A 3 -11.18 -2.15 -18.47
N PRO A 4 -10.61 -3.19 -17.92
CA PRO A 4 -11.12 -3.69 -16.66
C PRO A 4 -11.01 -2.60 -15.60
N SER A 5 -11.98 -2.54 -14.73
CA SER A 5 -11.90 -1.61 -13.62
C SER A 5 -10.87 -2.10 -12.63
N VAL A 6 -10.44 -1.20 -11.75
CA VAL A 6 -9.49 -1.54 -10.71
C VAL A 6 -10.07 -2.62 -9.81
N GLU A 7 -9.27 -3.60 -9.45
CA GLU A 7 -9.71 -4.60 -8.51
C GLU A 7 -9.66 -4.01 -7.11
N TRP A 8 -10.79 -3.99 -6.43
CA TRP A 8 -10.86 -3.51 -5.06
C TRP A 8 -10.87 -4.72 -4.13
N LEU A 9 -10.00 -4.69 -3.14
CA LEU A 9 -9.97 -5.74 -2.13
C LEU A 9 -10.35 -5.15 -0.80
N ASP A 10 -11.23 -5.83 -0.06
CA ASP A 10 -11.48 -5.42 1.30
C ASP A 10 -10.29 -5.85 2.17
N VAL A 11 -10.25 -5.35 3.41
CA VAL A 11 -9.08 -5.58 4.25
C VAL A 11 -8.85 -7.06 4.57
N ALA A 12 -9.91 -7.84 4.67
CA ALA A 12 -9.75 -9.27 4.98
C ALA A 12 -9.12 -10.01 3.80
N ALA A 13 -9.59 -9.76 2.59
CA ALA A 13 -9.03 -10.39 1.41
C ALA A 13 -7.61 -9.92 1.17
N ALA A 14 -7.35 -8.63 1.41
CA ALA A 14 -6.01 -8.09 1.24
C ALA A 14 -5.04 -8.73 2.24
N ARG A 15 -5.46 -8.86 3.48
CA ARG A 15 -4.60 -9.46 4.50
C ARG A 15 -4.24 -10.90 4.14
N GLU A 16 -5.23 -11.66 3.70
CA GLU A 16 -4.97 -13.04 3.35
C GLU A 16 -3.95 -13.14 2.23
N ARG A 17 -4.08 -12.32 1.21
CA ARG A 17 -3.16 -12.37 0.07
C ARG A 17 -1.78 -11.81 0.41
N LEU A 18 -1.72 -10.82 1.30
CA LEU A 18 -0.43 -10.29 1.77
C LEU A 18 0.31 -11.37 2.56
N GLU A 19 -0.40 -12.09 3.41
CA GLU A 19 0.23 -13.14 4.21
C GLU A 19 0.69 -14.29 3.33
N ALA A 20 0.01 -14.53 2.23
CA ALA A 20 0.40 -15.56 1.29
C ALA A 20 1.54 -15.15 0.36
N GLY A 21 1.98 -13.90 0.45
CA GLY A 21 3.05 -13.39 -0.41
C GLY A 21 2.60 -13.04 -1.81
N ALA A 22 1.29 -13.00 -2.06
CA ALA A 22 0.77 -12.72 -3.40
C ALA A 22 0.70 -11.24 -3.72
N LEU A 23 0.71 -10.37 -2.69
CA LEU A 23 0.62 -8.94 -2.88
C LEU A 23 1.80 -8.25 -2.22
N LEU A 24 2.17 -7.09 -2.78
CA LEU A 24 3.07 -6.18 -2.11
C LEU A 24 2.32 -4.88 -1.90
N ALA A 25 2.20 -4.42 -0.67
CA ALA A 25 1.50 -3.18 -0.38
C ALA A 25 2.39 -1.97 -0.68
N ILE A 26 1.84 -1.03 -1.44
CA ILE A 26 2.53 0.23 -1.78
C ILE A 26 1.75 1.34 -1.09
N ASP A 27 2.38 1.97 -0.12
CA ASP A 27 1.72 3.00 0.68
C ASP A 27 1.94 4.35 0.02
N LEU A 28 0.85 4.99 -0.35
CA LEU A 28 0.89 6.25 -1.09
C LEU A 28 0.81 7.47 -0.18
N ARG A 29 0.71 7.26 1.14
CA ARG A 29 0.59 8.37 2.08
C ARG A 29 1.95 9.05 2.24
N GLY A 30 1.91 10.24 2.80
CA GLY A 30 3.15 10.97 3.05
C GLY A 30 4.00 10.33 4.13
N PRO A 31 5.29 10.69 4.20
CA PRO A 31 6.21 10.06 5.13
C PRO A 31 5.80 10.10 6.61
N PRO A 32 5.22 11.19 7.14
CA PRO A 32 4.82 11.16 8.54
C PRO A 32 3.75 10.12 8.84
N ASP A 33 2.79 9.96 7.95
CA ASP A 33 1.74 8.97 8.14
C ASP A 33 2.30 7.57 8.06
N TYR A 34 3.17 7.33 7.09
CA TYR A 34 3.79 6.04 6.92
C TYR A 34 4.63 5.66 8.14
N ALA A 35 5.37 6.62 8.67
CA ALA A 35 6.23 6.37 9.83
C ALA A 35 5.40 6.09 11.07
N GLY A 36 4.24 6.72 11.19
CA GLY A 36 3.38 6.58 12.37
C GLY A 36 2.59 5.28 12.43
N GLY A 37 2.50 4.56 11.34
CA GLY A 37 1.81 3.27 11.31
C GLY A 37 1.53 2.86 9.89
N ARG A 38 1.87 1.62 9.53
CA ARG A 38 1.71 1.13 8.18
C ARG A 38 1.42 -0.35 8.17
N ILE A 39 0.94 -0.84 7.05
CA ILE A 39 0.77 -2.27 6.85
C ILE A 39 2.15 -2.91 6.87
N PRO A 40 2.36 -3.97 7.64
CA PRO A 40 3.68 -4.60 7.71
C PRO A 40 4.19 -5.01 6.34
N GLY A 41 5.46 -4.71 6.08
CA GLY A 41 6.09 -5.06 4.82
C GLY A 41 5.76 -4.14 3.66
N SER A 42 4.98 -3.08 3.89
CA SER A 42 4.64 -2.16 2.81
C SER A 42 5.83 -1.28 2.43
N VAL A 43 5.81 -0.81 1.19
CA VAL A 43 6.84 0.07 0.67
C VAL A 43 6.25 1.47 0.55
N SER A 44 6.97 2.47 1.04
CA SER A 44 6.52 3.85 0.95
C SER A 44 6.81 4.41 -0.42
N LEU A 45 5.78 4.91 -1.10
CA LEU A 45 5.95 5.56 -2.38
C LEU A 45 4.87 6.63 -2.47
N PRO A 46 5.11 7.81 -1.89
CA PRO A 46 4.09 8.85 -1.85
C PRO A 46 3.50 9.12 -3.22
N GLY A 47 2.20 9.27 -3.26
CA GLY A 47 1.47 9.39 -4.53
C GLY A 47 1.99 10.48 -5.43
N ARG A 48 2.43 11.62 -4.84
CA ARG A 48 2.93 12.73 -5.65
C ARG A 48 4.30 12.42 -6.27
N ALA A 49 5.00 11.40 -5.80
CA ALA A 49 6.31 11.04 -6.33
C ALA A 49 6.26 9.85 -7.25
N ILE A 50 5.09 9.23 -7.37
CA ILE A 50 5.03 7.94 -8.02
C ILE A 50 5.36 8.01 -9.51
N GLU A 51 4.99 9.12 -10.15
CA GLU A 51 5.22 9.22 -11.59
C GLU A 51 6.69 9.21 -11.95
N SER A 52 7.54 9.67 -11.06
CA SER A 52 8.97 9.68 -11.33
C SER A 52 9.65 8.43 -10.78
N ARG A 53 8.89 7.51 -10.21
CA ARG A 53 9.48 6.36 -9.53
C ARG A 53 8.97 5.00 -10.01
N TRP A 54 8.29 4.97 -11.15
CA TRP A 54 7.78 3.69 -11.65
C TRP A 54 8.88 2.64 -11.79
N LYS A 55 10.08 3.06 -12.13
CA LYS A 55 11.16 2.09 -12.33
C LYS A 55 11.65 1.49 -11.01
N LYS A 56 11.28 2.09 -9.89
CA LYS A 56 11.70 1.59 -8.58
C LYS A 56 10.65 0.71 -7.94
N VAL A 57 9.50 0.56 -8.58
CA VAL A 57 8.44 -0.27 -8.04
C VAL A 57 8.79 -1.72 -8.28
N PRO A 58 8.79 -2.57 -7.26
CA PRO A 58 9.10 -3.99 -7.46
C PRO A 58 8.08 -4.65 -8.38
N THR A 59 8.54 -5.63 -9.14
CA THR A 59 7.65 -6.39 -10.01
C THR A 59 7.62 -7.84 -9.52
N GLY A 60 6.78 -8.63 -10.12
CA GLY A 60 6.70 -10.05 -9.77
C GLY A 60 5.56 -10.38 -8.82
N ARG A 61 4.92 -9.37 -8.25
CA ARG A 61 3.72 -9.57 -7.43
C ARG A 61 2.70 -8.52 -7.83
N THR A 62 1.44 -8.79 -7.53
CA THR A 62 0.41 -7.78 -7.67
C THR A 62 0.66 -6.70 -6.63
N LEU A 63 0.55 -5.44 -7.04
CA LEU A 63 0.76 -4.33 -6.13
C LEU A 63 -0.57 -3.90 -5.54
N LEU A 64 -0.62 -3.78 -4.21
CA LEU A 64 -1.81 -3.31 -3.52
C LEU A 64 -1.55 -1.87 -3.13
N PHE A 65 -2.22 -0.93 -3.78
CA PHE A 65 -2.03 0.47 -3.45
C PHE A 65 -2.91 0.87 -2.27
N VAL A 66 -2.32 1.58 -1.33
CA VAL A 66 -2.98 1.95 -0.07
C VAL A 66 -2.81 3.46 0.14
N ASP A 67 -3.93 4.16 0.31
CA ASP A 67 -3.90 5.56 0.74
C ASP A 67 -4.59 5.66 2.10
N ASP A 68 -5.01 6.86 2.50
CA ASP A 68 -5.64 7.02 3.80
C ASP A 68 -6.98 6.32 3.90
N ASP A 69 -7.87 6.59 2.96
CA ASP A 69 -9.26 6.13 3.03
C ASP A 69 -9.77 5.51 1.75
N GLY A 70 -8.93 5.32 0.77
CA GLY A 70 -9.33 4.73 -0.50
C GLY A 70 -9.82 5.72 -1.54
N SER A 71 -9.83 7.02 -1.22
CA SER A 71 -10.45 8.00 -2.11
C SER A 71 -9.57 8.41 -3.29
N ARG A 72 -8.26 8.20 -3.20
CA ARG A 72 -7.34 8.66 -4.23
C ARG A 72 -6.61 7.54 -4.96
N VAL A 73 -6.81 6.31 -4.51
CA VAL A 73 -5.99 5.20 -5.00
C VAL A 73 -6.33 4.82 -6.42
N GLU A 74 -7.56 5.06 -6.84
CA GLU A 74 -7.99 4.62 -8.16
C GLU A 74 -7.21 5.29 -9.28
N ALA A 75 -6.95 6.59 -9.13
CA ALA A 75 -6.20 7.32 -10.14
C ALA A 75 -4.77 6.78 -10.26
N VAL A 76 -4.16 6.45 -9.13
CA VAL A 76 -2.80 5.89 -9.13
C VAL A 76 -2.80 4.51 -9.75
N CYS A 77 -3.82 3.71 -9.48
CA CYS A 77 -3.93 2.39 -10.09
C CYS A 77 -4.02 2.49 -11.62
N ALA A 78 -4.75 3.49 -12.12
CA ALA A 78 -4.86 3.67 -13.55
C ALA A 78 -3.50 4.01 -14.17
N LEU A 79 -2.73 4.89 -13.50
CA LEU A 79 -1.40 5.22 -13.98
C LEU A 79 -0.48 4.01 -13.96
N ALA A 80 -0.57 3.19 -12.90
CA ALA A 80 0.27 2.01 -12.78
C ALA A 80 -0.05 0.99 -13.86
N ARG A 81 -1.34 0.83 -14.15
CA ARG A 81 -1.75 -0.11 -15.20
C ARG A 81 -1.24 0.34 -16.56
N ALA A 82 -1.18 1.65 -16.79
CA ALA A 82 -0.62 2.17 -18.03
C ALA A 82 0.87 1.86 -18.15
N GLN A 83 1.54 1.58 -17.04
CA GLN A 83 2.93 1.15 -17.03
C GLN A 83 3.07 -0.37 -17.14
N GLY A 84 1.99 -1.09 -17.29
CA GLY A 84 2.03 -2.54 -17.41
C GLY A 84 2.04 -3.29 -16.09
N LEU A 85 1.77 -2.61 -14.98
CA LEU A 85 1.80 -3.24 -13.67
C LEU A 85 0.45 -3.87 -13.35
N VAL A 86 0.49 -4.95 -12.57
CA VAL A 86 -0.72 -5.61 -12.09
C VAL A 86 -1.03 -5.03 -10.72
N VAL A 87 -2.21 -4.44 -10.56
CA VAL A 87 -2.51 -3.65 -9.38
C VAL A 87 -3.88 -3.96 -8.80
N ALA A 88 -4.02 -3.70 -7.53
CA ALA A 88 -5.29 -3.74 -6.81
C ALA A 88 -5.32 -2.56 -5.84
N ALA A 89 -6.50 -2.21 -5.37
CA ALA A 89 -6.69 -1.10 -4.45
C ALA A 89 -7.29 -1.61 -3.15
N LEU A 90 -6.80 -1.08 -2.04
CA LEU A 90 -7.35 -1.45 -0.73
C LEU A 90 -8.59 -0.61 -0.45
N ARG A 91 -9.74 -1.28 -0.33
CA ARG A 91 -10.99 -0.59 -0.06
C ARG A 91 -10.95 0.01 1.34
N GLY A 92 -11.25 1.29 1.45
CA GLY A 92 -11.23 2.00 2.71
C GLY A 92 -9.84 2.39 3.19
N GLY A 93 -8.80 2.03 2.45
CA GLY A 93 -7.44 2.47 2.72
C GLY A 93 -6.89 2.00 4.06
N PHE A 94 -5.85 2.66 4.50
CA PHE A 94 -5.22 2.30 5.77
C PHE A 94 -6.18 2.45 6.94
N GLU A 95 -7.11 3.40 6.87
CA GLU A 95 -8.09 3.56 7.93
C GLU A 95 -8.88 2.27 8.16
N ALA A 96 -9.33 1.63 7.08
CA ALA A 96 -10.09 0.40 7.22
C ALA A 96 -9.23 -0.73 7.78
N TRP A 97 -7.96 -0.77 7.41
CA TRP A 97 -7.03 -1.77 7.93
C TRP A 97 -6.85 -1.59 9.44
N PHE A 98 -6.64 -0.34 9.85
CA PHE A 98 -6.42 -0.01 11.25
C PHE A 98 -7.68 -0.30 12.07
N ASP A 99 -8.84 0.10 11.56
CA ASP A 99 -10.11 -0.11 12.26
C ASP A 99 -10.45 -1.59 12.41
N ALA A 100 -9.97 -2.42 11.51
CA ALA A 100 -10.17 -3.85 11.61
C ALA A 100 -9.29 -4.50 12.69
N GLY A 101 -8.38 -3.74 13.28
CA GLY A 101 -7.48 -4.27 14.29
C GLY A 101 -6.37 -5.13 13.75
N TYR A 102 -6.06 -4.99 12.46
CA TYR A 102 -5.02 -5.80 11.83
C TYR A 102 -3.63 -5.27 12.18
N PRO A 103 -2.60 -6.09 12.02
CA PRO A 103 -1.24 -5.70 12.43
C PRO A 103 -0.76 -4.43 11.76
N VAL A 104 -0.07 -3.61 12.52
CA VAL A 104 0.50 -2.35 12.07
C VAL A 104 1.93 -2.28 12.59
N GLU A 105 2.85 -1.82 11.77
CA GLU A 105 4.21 -1.58 12.25
C GLU A 105 4.53 -0.10 12.13
N THR A 106 5.48 0.35 12.93
CA THR A 106 5.89 1.77 12.95
C THR A 106 7.38 1.85 12.69
N MET A 107 7.87 3.07 12.56
CA MET A 107 9.30 3.25 12.30
C MET A 107 10.18 2.78 13.42
N SER A 108 9.66 2.69 14.63
CA SER A 108 10.45 2.18 15.73
C SER A 108 10.53 0.66 15.74
N ASP A 109 9.70 -0.03 14.96
CA ASP A 109 9.76 -1.47 14.93
C ASP A 109 11.02 -1.91 14.21
N GLY A 110 11.72 -2.84 14.77
CA GLY A 110 12.95 -3.32 14.18
C GLY A 110 14.16 -2.45 14.46
N LEU A 111 13.97 -1.34 15.15
CA LEU A 111 15.09 -0.48 15.56
C LEU A 111 15.38 -0.74 17.04
N PRO A 112 16.63 -0.58 17.46
CA PRO A 112 16.92 -0.67 18.89
C PRO A 112 16.15 0.38 19.65
N PRO A 113 15.69 0.10 20.86
CA PRO A 113 15.01 1.12 21.64
C PRO A 113 15.95 2.29 21.86
N LEU A 114 15.37 3.46 21.83
CA LEU A 114 16.14 4.59 22.19
C LEU A 114 16.43 4.45 23.65
N GLU A 115 17.64 4.43 23.99
CA GLU A 115 17.93 4.25 25.29
C GLU A 115 17.64 5.25 26.00
N ASP A 116 17.16 5.16 26.74
CA ASP A 116 16.90 6.00 27.61
C ASP A 116 17.90 6.22 28.13
N ALA A 117 18.35 6.00 27.68
CA ALA A 117 19.43 5.89 27.84
C ALA A 117 19.75 6.46 28.90
#